data_d11c76256d1c7eafbdfd03b8bf29a4dd
#
_entry.id   d11c76256d1c7eafbdfd03b8bf29a4dd
#
_cell.length_a   1.000
_cell.length_b   1.000
_cell.length_c   1.000
_cell.angle_alpha   90.00
_cell.angle_beta   90.00
_cell.angle_gamma   90.00
#
_symmetry.space_group_name_H-M   'P 1'
#
loop_
_entity.id
_entity.type
_entity.pdbx_description
1 polymer ?
#
loop_
_entity_poly.entity_id
_entity_poly.type
_entity_poly.pdbx_seq_one_letter_code
_entity_poly.pdbx_strand_id
1 'polypeptide(L)'
;MMYEKAEVIRNSAKGPVEVGGLYGRMHEMNISETAEVIALCDDYAGVPHVRFSLVSSIGPRVMDCGVKTLGITAFLETYKPCGDKDVAIGSN
;
A
#
# COMPACT_ATOMS: atom_id res chain seq x y z
N MET A 1 23.74 2.90 -0.57
CA MET A 1 23.21 3.23 -0.38
C MET A 1 22.85 3.41 -0.32
N MET A 2 22.50 2.98 -0.46
CA MET A 2 21.80 3.23 -0.35
C MET A 2 21.35 3.28 -0.42
N TYR A 3 20.91 2.87 -0.60
CA TYR A 3 20.14 3.10 -0.70
C TYR A 3 19.98 3.02 -1.42
N GLU A 4 20.09 2.57 -1.86
CA GLU A 4 19.85 2.52 -2.68
C GLU A 4 19.18 1.57 -3.06
N LYS A 5 19.25 0.14 -2.82
CA LYS A 5 18.46 -0.77 -2.95
C LYS A 5 17.14 -0.35 -3.04
N ALA A 6 16.89 0.44 -2.36
CA ALA A 6 15.62 1.00 -2.35
C ALA A 6 15.29 1.57 -3.66
N GLU A 7 16.26 1.84 -4.40
CA GLU A 7 16.02 2.39 -5.63
C GLU A 7 15.27 1.53 -6.54
N VAL A 8 15.47 0.30 -6.46
CA VAL A 8 14.77 -0.61 -7.29
C VAL A 8 13.31 -0.47 -7.11
N ILE A 9 12.91 -0.34 -5.90
CA ILE A 9 11.55 -0.23 -5.59
C ILE A 9 10.98 1.04 -6.12
N ARG A 10 11.72 2.08 -5.99
CA ARG A 10 11.28 3.31 -6.40
C ARG A 10 11.04 3.40 -7.85
N ASN A 11 11.69 2.60 -8.62
CA ASN A 11 11.57 2.65 -10.02
C ASN A 11 10.44 1.86 -10.57
N SER A 12 9.60 1.32 -9.74
CA SER A 12 8.51 0.54 -10.23
C SER A 12 7.57 1.44 -10.97
N ALA A 13 6.80 0.89 -11.79
CA ALA A 13 5.91 1.64 -12.60
C ALA A 13 4.89 2.39 -11.81
N LYS A 14 4.60 1.90 -10.68
CA LYS A 14 3.61 2.54 -9.89
C LYS A 14 4.18 3.50 -8.95
N GLY A 15 5.44 3.77 -9.09
CA GLY A 15 6.09 4.64 -8.16
C GLY A 15 6.52 3.91 -6.95
N PRO A 16 7.25 4.52 -6.11
CA PRO A 16 7.81 3.87 -4.92
C PRO A 16 6.74 3.67 -3.87
N VAL A 17 6.91 2.60 -3.11
CA VAL A 17 6.11 2.40 -1.93
C VAL A 17 6.83 3.10 -0.81
N GLU A 18 6.14 3.97 -0.09
CA GLU A 18 6.75 4.74 0.98
C GLU A 18 6.02 4.57 2.28
N VAL A 19 6.75 4.65 3.36
CA VAL A 19 6.15 4.59 4.68
C VAL A 19 5.22 5.80 4.80
N GLY A 20 4.03 5.56 5.30
CA GLY A 20 3.01 6.58 5.40
C GLY A 20 2.12 6.65 4.18
N GLY A 21 2.46 5.95 3.13
CA GLY A 21 1.65 5.98 1.92
C GLY A 21 0.33 5.24 2.11
N LEU A 22 -0.68 5.69 1.39
CA LEU A 22 -1.99 5.08 1.47
C LEU A 22 -2.34 4.40 0.17
N TYR A 23 -2.81 3.18 0.28
CA TYR A 23 -3.17 2.37 -0.87
C TYR A 23 -4.56 1.80 -0.63
N GLY A 24 -5.27 1.54 -1.68
CA GLY A 24 -6.65 1.10 -1.55
C GLY A 24 -7.02 0.00 -2.48
N ARG A 25 -8.13 -0.65 -2.19
CA ARG A 25 -8.68 -1.70 -2.98
C ARG A 25 -10.18 -1.71 -2.81
N MET A 26 -10.90 -1.83 -3.92
CA MET A 26 -12.35 -1.94 -3.86
C MET A 26 -12.76 -3.34 -4.12
N HIS A 27 -13.67 -3.84 -3.32
CA HIS A 27 -14.27 -5.15 -3.54
C HIS A 27 -15.68 -4.94 -4.03
N GLU A 28 -16.32 -6.03 -4.35
CA GLU A 28 -17.71 -5.99 -4.73
C GLU A 28 -18.52 -5.55 -3.53
N MET A 29 -19.71 -5.10 -3.76
CA MET A 29 -20.65 -4.72 -2.71
C MET A 29 -20.17 -3.52 -1.92
N ASN A 30 -19.41 -2.67 -2.56
CA ASN A 30 -18.97 -1.44 -1.95
C ASN A 30 -18.12 -1.59 -0.72
N ILE A 31 -17.42 -2.68 -0.64
CA ILE A 31 -16.48 -2.88 0.43
C ILE A 31 -15.15 -2.32 -0.03
N SER A 32 -14.55 -1.47 0.75
CA SER A 32 -13.25 -0.93 0.40
C SER A 32 -12.25 -1.23 1.49
N GLU A 33 -11.00 -1.32 1.10
CA GLU A 33 -9.91 -1.52 2.05
C GLU A 33 -8.90 -0.41 1.85
N THR A 34 -8.34 0.06 2.94
CA THR A 34 -7.28 1.06 2.89
C THR A 34 -6.10 0.52 3.67
N ALA A 35 -4.95 0.53 3.03
CA ALA A 35 -3.72 0.04 3.63
C ALA A 35 -2.79 1.23 3.83
N GLU A 36 -2.30 1.40 5.04
CA GLU A 36 -1.34 2.44 5.32
C GLU A 36 0.00 1.76 5.54
N VAL A 37 1.00 2.12 4.79
CA VAL A 37 2.30 1.48 4.88
C VAL A 37 2.99 1.92 6.17
N ILE A 38 3.34 0.96 6.99
CA ILE A 38 3.99 1.22 8.26
C ILE A 38 5.49 1.07 8.14
N ALA A 39 5.92 0.08 7.40
CA ALA A 39 7.34 -0.20 7.30
C ALA A 39 7.66 -0.97 6.03
N LEU A 40 8.87 -0.82 5.57
CA LEU A 40 9.38 -1.62 4.48
C LEU A 40 10.50 -2.47 5.06
N CYS A 41 10.48 -3.74 4.79
CA CYS A 41 11.48 -4.62 5.37
C CYS A 41 11.82 -5.71 4.39
N ASP A 42 12.98 -6.32 4.56
CA ASP A 42 13.39 -7.43 3.74
C ASP A 42 13.32 -8.67 4.58
N ASP A 43 13.00 -9.78 3.96
CA ASP A 43 13.06 -11.02 4.72
C ASP A 43 14.52 -11.47 4.72
N TYR A 44 14.81 -12.60 5.34
CA TYR A 44 16.19 -13.03 5.50
C TYR A 44 16.82 -13.40 4.16
N ALA A 45 16.03 -13.54 3.13
CA ALA A 45 16.57 -13.79 1.81
C ALA A 45 16.72 -12.49 1.02
N GLY A 46 16.42 -11.37 1.62
CA GLY A 46 16.54 -10.10 0.93
C GLY A 46 15.37 -9.73 0.07
N VAL A 47 14.26 -10.41 0.21
CA VAL A 47 13.09 -10.11 -0.59
C VAL A 47 12.30 -9.00 0.09
N PRO A 48 12.02 -7.90 -0.61
CA PRO A 48 11.35 -6.77 0.03
C PRO A 48 9.89 -7.05 0.36
N HIS A 49 9.48 -6.63 1.52
CA HIS A 49 8.13 -6.79 2.00
C HIS A 49 7.57 -5.48 2.52
N VAL A 50 6.25 -5.36 2.48
CA VAL A 50 5.55 -4.19 2.96
C VAL A 50 4.74 -4.60 4.17
N ARG A 51 4.89 -3.86 5.27
CA ARG A 51 4.09 -4.06 6.44
C ARG A 51 3.12 -2.92 6.49
N PHE A 52 1.86 -3.21 6.66
CA PHE A 52 0.84 -2.18 6.56
C PHE A 52 -0.32 -2.45 7.50
N SER A 53 -0.99 -1.37 7.86
CA SER A 53 -2.18 -1.44 8.67
C SER A 53 -3.36 -1.42 7.73
N LEU A 54 -4.31 -2.31 7.91
CA LEU A 54 -5.41 -2.47 6.99
C LEU A 54 -6.73 -2.12 7.65
N VAL A 55 -7.52 -1.31 6.97
CA VAL A 55 -8.83 -0.93 7.45
C VAL A 55 -9.82 -1.24 6.34
N SER A 56 -10.92 -1.84 6.70
CA SER A 56 -11.97 -2.17 5.75
C SER A 56 -13.19 -1.33 6.07
N SER A 57 -13.91 -0.90 5.05
CA SER A 57 -15.13 -0.17 5.32
C SER A 57 -16.24 -0.59 4.37
N ILE A 58 -17.46 -0.57 4.90
CA ILE A 58 -18.65 -0.89 4.13
C ILE A 58 -19.63 0.20 4.49
N GLY A 59 -19.86 1.13 3.57
CA GLY A 59 -20.69 2.27 3.88
C GLY A 59 -20.09 3.02 5.06
N PRO A 60 -20.85 3.33 6.07
CA PRO A 60 -20.30 4.08 7.21
C PRO A 60 -19.58 3.19 8.23
N ARG A 61 -19.56 1.89 8.05
CA ARG A 61 -18.93 1.01 9.01
C ARG A 61 -17.47 0.83 8.68
N VAL A 62 -16.63 0.97 9.69
CA VAL A 62 -15.19 0.88 9.52
C VAL A 62 -14.68 -0.21 10.46
N MET A 63 -13.81 -1.06 9.94
CA MET A 63 -13.30 -2.15 10.71
C MET A 63 -11.80 -2.21 10.60
N ASP A 64 -11.13 -2.26 11.74
CA ASP A 64 -9.68 -2.35 11.76
C ASP A 64 -9.30 -3.81 11.56
N CYS A 65 -8.56 -4.08 10.52
CA CYS A 65 -8.16 -5.45 10.21
C CYS A 65 -6.76 -5.79 10.67
N GLY A 66 -6.12 -4.87 11.36
CA GLY A 66 -4.80 -5.14 11.93
C GLY A 66 -3.66 -4.93 10.98
N VAL A 67 -2.50 -5.38 11.39
CA VAL A 67 -1.28 -5.21 10.62
C VAL A 67 -1.02 -6.46 9.81
N LYS A 68 -0.68 -6.29 8.54
CA LYS A 68 -0.42 -7.38 7.63
C LYS A 68 0.94 -7.16 6.98
N THR A 69 1.48 -8.23 6.41
CA THR A 69 2.75 -8.13 5.68
C THR A 69 2.61 -8.89 4.36
N LEU A 70 3.04 -8.27 3.29
CA LEU A 70 3.04 -8.90 1.97
C LEU A 70 4.35 -8.58 1.27
N GLY A 71 4.79 -9.47 0.40
CA GLY A 71 5.90 -9.13 -0.49
C GLY A 71 5.49 -7.92 -1.30
N ILE A 72 6.44 -7.11 -1.68
CA ILE A 72 6.13 -5.85 -2.33
C ILE A 72 5.40 -6.03 -3.64
N THR A 73 5.71 -7.05 -4.39
CA THR A 73 5.03 -7.29 -5.64
C THR A 73 3.58 -7.63 -5.41
N ALA A 74 3.34 -8.52 -4.45
CA ALA A 74 1.97 -8.90 -4.12
C ALA A 74 1.19 -7.71 -3.60
N PHE A 75 1.84 -6.86 -2.82
CA PHE A 75 1.18 -5.69 -2.30
C PHE A 75 0.74 -4.77 -3.44
N LEU A 76 1.62 -4.53 -4.39
CA LEU A 76 1.31 -3.64 -5.50
C LEU A 76 0.29 -4.23 -6.46
N GLU A 77 0.21 -5.54 -6.50
CA GLU A 77 -0.80 -6.18 -7.32
C GLU A 77 -2.17 -6.11 -6.67
N THR A 78 -2.19 -6.03 -5.37
CA THR A 78 -3.44 -6.06 -4.63
C THR A 78 -4.01 -4.67 -4.38
N TYR A 79 -3.15 -3.72 -4.06
CA TYR A 79 -3.58 -2.39 -3.67
C TYR A 79 -3.03 -1.33 -4.61
N LYS A 80 -3.80 -0.28 -4.82
CA LYS A 80 -3.41 0.81 -5.72
C LYS A 80 -3.25 2.09 -4.93
N PRO A 81 -2.39 2.98 -5.37
CA PRO A 81 -2.18 4.22 -4.63
C PRO A 81 -3.45 5.04 -4.52
N CYS A 82 -3.78 5.43 -3.31
CA CYS A 82 -4.90 6.28 -3.11
C CYS A 82 -4.56 7.72 -3.41
N GLY A 83 -3.34 8.05 -3.19
CA GLY A 83 -2.95 9.43 -3.39
C GLY A 83 -3.17 9.93 -4.79
N ASP A 84 -2.97 9.07 -5.75
CA ASP A 84 -3.17 9.47 -7.09
C ASP A 84 -4.58 9.89 -7.32
N LYS A 85 -5.46 9.12 -6.78
CA LYS A 85 -6.80 9.40 -6.92
C LYS A 85 -7.16 10.65 -6.26
N ASP A 86 -6.64 10.85 -5.12
CA ASP A 86 -6.93 12.03 -4.39
C ASP A 86 -6.47 13.24 -5.12
N VAL A 87 -5.36 13.14 -5.72
CA VAL A 87 -4.85 14.25 -6.45
C VAL A 87 -5.78 14.57 -7.59
N ALA A 88 -6.20 13.58 -8.27
CA ALA A 88 -7.07 13.80 -9.37
C ALA A 88 -8.34 14.44 -8.92
N ILE A 89 -8.79 14.03 -7.81
CA ILE A 89 -9.96 14.56 -7.32
C ILE A 89 -9.75 15.91 -6.83
N GLY A 90 -8.63 16.13 -6.26
CA GLY A 90 -8.34 17.42 -5.76
C GLY A 90 -8.53 18.41 -6.82
N SER A 91 -8.47 17.96 -8.00
CA SER A 91 -8.62 18.89 -9.03
C SER A 91 -10.03 19.36 -9.12
N ASN A 92 -10.86 18.71 -8.49
CA ASN A 92 -12.18 19.15 -8.60
C ASN A 92 -12.48 20.30 -7.90
#